data_816e5e14085e238775bd3d2d384da90d
#
_entry.id   816e5e14085e238775bd3d2d384da90d
#
_cell.length_a   1.000
_cell.length_b   1.000
_cell.length_c   1.000
_cell.angle_alpha   90.00
_cell.angle_beta   90.00
_cell.angle_gamma   90.00
#
_symmetry.space_group_name_H-M   'P 1'
#
loop_
_entity.id
_entity.type
_entity.pdbx_description
1 polymer ?
#
loop_
_entity_poly.entity_id
_entity_poly.type
_entity_poly.pdbx_seq_one_letter_code
_entity_poly.pdbx_strand_id
1 'polypeptide(L)'
;MAEMLAADRLVRRTAIGVVFIMGETALVSKQPLWKYWAQQSPFSMALNSSRYQFNWQQLNDEIERLAAVLGAQGVTRGDVITLLGKNHVDMVLILLAAHQLGAVVAITMPQSVQMFSAKLDTLYREQQTRFIWLDPNVDGQTRSACSHDRRNVLLEISLASDHLNSVPSNHVCDYRANQLATIIFTSGSTGNPKAVAHTHRQHFASAQGLLEEFGFTQQDTWLLSLPLYHVSGMAIVYRWLLAGACLKVGHGTLSEDIQGVTHASLVATQLKRLLDDNTPLQLSHVLLGGSHVEHALARSAQRKGIETWLGYGMTEAASTVTAKQIDSVSNAGHLLKNRALQLIGQRIYIGGETLAEGYFFQGSLTTLVDEHGWFDSKDLGVWQGEELKIIGRADNQFISGGENIHCEEIEAVLNEIEDVVQSIVVPLPDTEFGYRPVAVIQSPSLANRAQYEQHLKEKLQKFKWPVAYYSMPEALLKEGIKVSRQAVKAWLENQLS
;
A
#
# COMPACT_ATOMS: atom_id res chain seq x y z
N MET A 1 18.48 -24.35 -31.07
CA MET A 1 18.54 -22.87 -31.05
C MET A 1 17.63 -22.26 -30.00
N ALA A 2 16.45 -22.79 -29.74
CA ALA A 2 15.56 -22.32 -28.64
C ALA A 2 16.10 -22.68 -27.25
N GLU A 3 16.71 -23.85 -27.07
CA GLU A 3 17.32 -24.26 -25.79
C GLU A 3 18.63 -23.50 -25.47
N MET A 4 19.39 -23.08 -26.46
CA MET A 4 20.56 -22.21 -26.25
C MET A 4 20.17 -20.78 -25.83
N LEU A 5 19.02 -20.26 -26.28
CA LEU A 5 18.52 -18.95 -25.88
C LEU A 5 17.92 -18.97 -24.45
N ALA A 6 17.39 -20.10 -24.00
CA ALA A 6 16.93 -20.28 -22.63
C ALA A 6 18.11 -20.36 -21.63
N ALA A 7 19.18 -21.06 -22.01
CA ALA A 7 20.41 -21.17 -21.21
C ALA A 7 21.15 -19.81 -21.10
N ASP A 8 21.14 -19.00 -22.17
CA ASP A 8 21.78 -17.67 -22.16
C ASP A 8 20.99 -16.64 -21.31
N ARG A 9 19.67 -16.78 -21.21
CA ARG A 9 18.86 -15.99 -20.26
C ARG A 9 19.12 -16.38 -18.80
N LEU A 10 19.35 -17.66 -18.52
CA LEU A 10 19.68 -18.15 -17.17
C LEU A 10 21.09 -17.68 -16.74
N VAL A 11 22.07 -17.67 -17.66
CA VAL A 11 23.46 -17.27 -17.38
C VAL A 11 23.61 -15.74 -17.23
N ARG A 12 22.78 -14.93 -17.91
CA ARG A 12 22.81 -13.46 -17.72
C ARG A 12 22.17 -12.99 -16.42
N ARG A 13 21.27 -13.78 -15.80
CA ARG A 13 20.72 -13.51 -14.46
C ARG A 13 21.66 -13.86 -13.32
N THR A 14 22.69 -14.69 -13.56
CA THR A 14 23.68 -15.08 -12.53
C THR A 14 24.90 -14.16 -12.44
N ALA A 15 25.02 -13.15 -13.29
CA ALA A 15 26.18 -12.23 -13.33
C ALA A 15 26.01 -10.94 -12.51
N ILE A 16 24.83 -10.68 -11.91
CA ILE A 16 24.61 -9.56 -10.99
C ILE A 16 24.17 -10.17 -9.66
N GLY A 17 25.16 -10.29 -8.76
CA GLY A 17 25.14 -10.97 -7.47
C GLY A 17 23.96 -10.73 -6.54
N VAL A 18 22.85 -11.37 -6.77
CA VAL A 18 21.91 -11.74 -5.71
C VAL A 18 21.64 -13.23 -5.88
N VAL A 19 22.44 -14.04 -5.22
CA VAL A 19 22.14 -15.46 -5.00
C VAL A 19 20.97 -15.50 -4.04
N PHE A 20 19.72 -15.44 -4.55
CA PHE A 20 18.54 -15.87 -3.81
C PHE A 20 18.59 -17.38 -3.66
N ILE A 21 19.29 -17.84 -2.64
CA ILE A 21 19.41 -19.25 -2.30
C ILE A 21 18.11 -19.71 -1.66
N MET A 22 17.67 -20.92 -1.95
CA MET A 22 16.55 -21.66 -1.32
C MET A 22 16.60 -21.74 0.22
N GLY A 23 17.38 -20.87 0.90
CA GLY A 23 17.52 -20.76 2.35
C GLY A 23 16.83 -19.55 3.00
N GLU A 24 16.23 -18.62 2.22
CA GLU A 24 15.78 -17.32 2.77
C GLU A 24 14.51 -17.40 3.59
N THR A 25 13.57 -18.28 3.28
CA THR A 25 12.42 -18.55 4.15
C THR A 25 12.89 -19.06 5.52
N ALA A 26 13.99 -19.82 5.54
CA ALA A 26 14.63 -20.29 6.78
C ALA A 26 15.38 -19.18 7.52
N LEU A 27 15.89 -18.15 6.82
CA LEU A 27 16.59 -17.02 7.42
C LEU A 27 15.61 -16.08 8.13
N VAL A 28 14.52 -15.70 7.45
CA VAL A 28 13.44 -14.86 7.99
C VAL A 28 12.81 -15.48 9.25
N SER A 29 12.81 -16.80 9.37
CA SER A 29 12.24 -17.50 10.52
C SER A 29 13.11 -17.48 11.78
N LYS A 30 14.42 -17.21 11.67
CA LYS A 30 15.38 -17.37 12.77
C LYS A 30 15.66 -16.07 13.53
N GLN A 31 15.69 -14.95 12.85
CA GLN A 31 15.97 -13.62 13.42
C GLN A 31 15.41 -12.50 12.55
N PRO A 32 15.23 -11.28 13.10
CA PRO A 32 14.86 -10.10 12.33
C PRO A 32 15.91 -9.77 11.25
N LEU A 33 15.47 -9.31 10.09
CA LEU A 33 16.40 -9.01 8.99
C LEU A 33 17.32 -7.81 9.27
N TRP A 34 16.90 -6.81 10.05
CA TRP A 34 17.82 -5.73 10.46
C TRP A 34 19.01 -6.26 11.27
N LYS A 35 18.80 -7.25 12.12
CA LYS A 35 19.88 -7.92 12.88
C LYS A 35 20.78 -8.76 11.97
N TYR A 36 20.20 -9.45 10.99
CA TYR A 36 20.95 -10.17 9.97
C TYR A 36 21.86 -9.22 9.18
N TRP A 37 21.33 -8.09 8.69
CA TRP A 37 22.13 -7.13 7.91
C TRP A 37 23.17 -6.41 8.76
N ALA A 38 22.92 -6.15 10.03
CA ALA A 38 23.94 -5.64 10.96
C ALA A 38 25.14 -6.59 11.09
N GLN A 39 24.93 -7.90 10.89
CA GLN A 39 26.01 -8.89 10.89
C GLN A 39 26.69 -9.05 9.53
N GLN A 40 25.93 -8.96 8.42
CA GLN A 40 26.44 -9.20 7.07
C GLN A 40 27.05 -7.96 6.41
N SER A 41 26.46 -6.80 6.63
CA SER A 41 26.82 -5.53 5.99
C SER A 41 26.72 -4.35 6.96
N PRO A 42 27.42 -4.39 8.12
CA PRO A 42 27.22 -3.46 9.24
C PRO A 42 27.33 -1.99 8.85
N PHE A 43 28.21 -1.67 7.91
CA PHE A 43 28.52 -0.28 7.53
C PHE A 43 27.74 0.22 6.30
N SER A 44 26.96 -0.65 5.64
CA SER A 44 26.10 -0.23 4.52
C SER A 44 24.96 0.63 5.03
N MET A 45 24.60 1.69 4.27
CA MET A 45 23.50 2.57 4.59
C MET A 45 22.18 1.79 4.62
N ALA A 46 21.49 1.83 5.76
CA ALA A 46 20.22 1.16 5.96
C ALA A 46 19.03 2.12 5.86
N LEU A 47 19.12 3.27 6.52
CA LEU A 47 18.05 4.25 6.60
C LEU A 47 18.61 5.66 6.46
N ASN A 48 17.97 6.47 5.59
CA ASN A 48 18.32 7.84 5.33
C ASN A 48 17.10 8.75 5.50
N SER A 49 17.20 9.73 6.38
CA SER A 49 16.20 10.78 6.56
C SER A 49 16.88 12.12 6.83
N SER A 50 16.14 13.21 6.87
CA SER A 50 16.70 14.51 7.24
C SER A 50 17.21 14.58 8.68
N ARG A 51 16.66 13.75 9.55
CA ARG A 51 16.97 13.76 10.98
C ARG A 51 18.03 12.73 11.35
N TYR A 52 18.03 11.55 10.71
CA TYR A 52 18.91 10.43 11.03
C TYR A 52 19.42 9.75 9.76
N GLN A 53 20.68 9.33 9.83
CA GLN A 53 21.29 8.45 8.86
C GLN A 53 21.88 7.27 9.64
N PHE A 54 21.39 6.08 9.37
CA PHE A 54 21.84 4.86 10.03
C PHE A 54 22.42 3.89 9.02
N ASN A 55 23.61 3.35 9.31
CA ASN A 55 24.01 2.07 8.72
C ASN A 55 23.28 0.92 9.44
N TRP A 56 23.43 -0.31 8.94
CA TRP A 56 22.70 -1.45 9.52
C TRP A 56 23.07 -1.72 10.98
N GLN A 57 24.33 -1.54 11.38
CA GLN A 57 24.74 -1.69 12.78
C GLN A 57 24.06 -0.65 13.66
N GLN A 58 24.14 0.61 13.28
CA GLN A 58 23.53 1.71 14.03
C GLN A 58 22.01 1.58 14.11
N LEU A 59 21.36 1.13 13.02
CA LEU A 59 19.94 0.86 13.01
C LEU A 59 19.56 -0.25 13.98
N ASN A 60 20.32 -1.36 14.01
CA ASN A 60 20.09 -2.45 14.96
C ASN A 60 20.22 -1.97 16.40
N ASP A 61 21.29 -1.22 16.71
CA ASP A 61 21.55 -0.71 18.07
C ASP A 61 20.43 0.22 18.54
N GLU A 62 19.92 1.09 17.63
CA GLU A 62 18.80 1.98 17.94
C GLU A 62 17.48 1.21 18.11
N ILE A 63 17.22 0.17 17.31
CA ILE A 63 16.05 -0.70 17.48
C ILE A 63 16.11 -1.42 18.84
N GLU A 64 17.26 -1.96 19.24
CA GLU A 64 17.44 -2.62 20.54
C GLU A 64 17.19 -1.65 21.69
N ARG A 65 17.72 -0.43 21.61
CA ARG A 65 17.50 0.64 22.59
C ARG A 65 16.02 1.02 22.70
N LEU A 66 15.35 1.23 21.56
CA LEU A 66 13.92 1.58 21.54
C LEU A 66 13.04 0.45 22.04
N ALA A 67 13.38 -0.81 21.73
CA ALA A 67 12.67 -1.96 22.26
C ALA A 67 12.76 -2.00 23.80
N ALA A 68 13.92 -1.69 24.36
CA ALA A 68 14.08 -1.57 25.83
C ALA A 68 13.20 -0.44 26.40
N VAL A 69 13.13 0.72 25.72
CA VAL A 69 12.27 1.86 26.13
C VAL A 69 10.79 1.49 26.08
N LEU A 70 10.34 0.81 25.03
CA LEU A 70 8.96 0.33 24.92
C LEU A 70 8.62 -0.72 25.99
N GLY A 71 9.53 -1.67 26.22
CA GLY A 71 9.39 -2.68 27.27
C GLY A 71 9.29 -2.08 28.68
N ALA A 72 10.10 -1.04 28.98
CA ALA A 72 10.04 -0.30 30.25
C ALA A 72 8.70 0.44 30.45
N GLN A 73 8.00 0.79 29.37
CA GLN A 73 6.65 1.37 29.41
C GLN A 73 5.53 0.30 29.46
N GLY A 74 5.89 -0.97 29.60
CA GLY A 74 4.96 -2.09 29.80
C GLY A 74 4.57 -2.84 28.54
N VAL A 75 5.14 -2.52 27.37
CA VAL A 75 4.86 -3.26 26.13
C VAL A 75 5.49 -4.65 26.20
N THR A 76 4.70 -5.66 25.93
CA THR A 76 5.10 -7.05 25.93
C THR A 76 4.71 -7.75 24.62
N ARG A 77 5.19 -8.97 24.44
CA ARG A 77 4.84 -9.78 23.28
C ARG A 77 3.33 -9.98 23.14
N GLY A 78 2.84 -9.79 21.93
CA GLY A 78 1.42 -9.95 21.56
C GLY A 78 0.57 -8.71 21.84
N ASP A 79 1.11 -7.70 22.55
CA ASP A 79 0.40 -6.43 22.69
C ASP A 79 0.22 -5.74 21.33
N VAL A 80 -0.88 -5.01 21.19
CA VAL A 80 -1.11 -4.13 20.05
C VAL A 80 -0.58 -2.74 20.41
N ILE A 81 0.22 -2.15 19.53
CA ILE A 81 0.64 -0.75 19.60
C ILE A 81 -0.03 0.01 18.47
N THR A 82 -0.72 1.09 18.79
CA THR A 82 -1.34 1.97 17.79
C THR A 82 -0.44 3.17 17.50
N LEU A 83 -0.06 3.37 16.24
CA LEU A 83 0.69 4.54 15.79
C LEU A 83 -0.25 5.46 14.99
N LEU A 84 -0.39 6.70 15.45
CA LEU A 84 -1.21 7.73 14.78
C LEU A 84 -0.30 8.81 14.17
N GLY A 85 -0.25 8.91 12.86
CA GLY A 85 0.56 9.92 12.19
C GLY A 85 0.67 9.72 10.68
N LYS A 86 1.44 10.61 10.06
CA LYS A 86 1.94 10.49 8.67
C LYS A 86 3.28 9.76 8.68
N ASN A 87 3.83 9.45 7.49
CA ASN A 87 5.18 8.88 7.40
C ASN A 87 6.19 9.75 8.13
N HIS A 88 6.89 9.14 9.06
CA HIS A 88 7.95 9.76 9.83
C HIS A 88 9.02 8.71 10.17
N VAL A 89 10.28 9.11 10.28
CA VAL A 89 11.37 8.17 10.59
C VAL A 89 11.17 7.48 11.95
N ASP A 90 10.68 8.22 12.95
CA ASP A 90 10.39 7.67 14.28
C ASP A 90 9.35 6.54 14.20
N MET A 91 8.34 6.67 13.33
CA MET A 91 7.32 5.63 13.12
C MET A 91 7.93 4.33 12.58
N VAL A 92 8.91 4.42 11.67
CA VAL A 92 9.65 3.26 11.16
C VAL A 92 10.46 2.61 12.28
N LEU A 93 11.15 3.40 13.08
CA LEU A 93 11.97 2.90 14.20
C LEU A 93 11.11 2.25 15.28
N ILE A 94 9.96 2.85 15.63
CA ILE A 94 9.02 2.27 16.61
C ILE A 94 8.42 0.96 16.06
N LEU A 95 8.07 0.92 14.79
CA LEU A 95 7.57 -0.29 14.13
C LEU A 95 8.56 -1.45 14.31
N LEU A 96 9.83 -1.22 14.01
CA LEU A 96 10.87 -2.26 14.11
C LEU A 96 11.16 -2.63 15.59
N ALA A 97 11.19 -1.66 16.50
CA ALA A 97 11.35 -1.90 17.93
C ALA A 97 10.19 -2.70 18.54
N ALA A 98 8.95 -2.40 18.15
CA ALA A 98 7.77 -3.17 18.54
C ALA A 98 7.85 -4.62 18.02
N HIS A 99 8.27 -4.80 16.78
CA HIS A 99 8.49 -6.12 16.19
C HIS A 99 9.62 -6.89 16.92
N GLN A 100 10.66 -6.21 17.41
CA GLN A 100 11.71 -6.81 18.24
C GLN A 100 11.13 -7.42 19.53
N LEU A 101 10.15 -6.76 20.15
CA LEU A 101 9.45 -7.25 21.34
C LEU A 101 8.36 -8.28 21.01
N GLY A 102 8.09 -8.54 19.75
CA GLY A 102 6.99 -9.41 19.32
C GLY A 102 5.60 -8.77 19.49
N ALA A 103 5.51 -7.45 19.56
CA ALA A 103 4.26 -6.71 19.56
C ALA A 103 3.71 -6.53 18.14
N VAL A 104 2.40 -6.32 18.04
CA VAL A 104 1.66 -6.08 16.78
C VAL A 104 1.46 -4.59 16.60
N VAL A 105 1.71 -4.06 15.40
CA VAL A 105 1.59 -2.63 15.15
C VAL A 105 0.39 -2.32 14.27
N ALA A 106 -0.51 -1.45 14.76
CA ALA A 106 -1.61 -0.88 14.01
C ALA A 106 -1.30 0.58 13.67
N ILE A 107 -1.11 0.88 12.37
CA ILE A 107 -0.83 2.26 11.93
C ILE A 107 -2.09 2.88 11.38
N THR A 108 -2.39 4.10 11.80
CA THR A 108 -3.57 4.84 11.37
C THR A 108 -3.24 6.29 11.01
N MET A 109 -3.94 6.80 10.00
CA MET A 109 -3.81 8.18 9.55
C MET A 109 -4.38 9.16 10.59
N PRO A 110 -3.91 10.43 10.61
CA PRO A 110 -4.57 11.50 11.34
C PRO A 110 -6.03 11.64 10.87
N GLN A 111 -6.96 11.69 11.81
CA GLN A 111 -8.40 11.69 11.57
C GLN A 111 -9.13 12.29 12.77
N SER A 112 -10.45 12.47 12.69
CA SER A 112 -11.25 12.97 13.81
C SER A 112 -11.15 12.03 15.05
N VAL A 113 -11.28 12.61 16.24
CA VAL A 113 -11.27 11.86 17.51
C VAL A 113 -12.26 10.70 17.49
N GLN A 114 -13.46 10.92 16.94
CA GLN A 114 -14.49 9.89 16.85
C GLN A 114 -14.07 8.70 15.98
N MET A 115 -13.50 8.97 14.80
CA MET A 115 -13.02 7.90 13.90
C MET A 115 -11.83 7.17 14.51
N PHE A 116 -10.95 7.88 15.21
CA PHE A 116 -9.82 7.26 15.90
C PHE A 116 -10.29 6.38 17.05
N SER A 117 -11.22 6.85 17.87
CA SER A 117 -11.82 6.06 18.96
C SER A 117 -12.46 4.76 18.45
N ALA A 118 -13.22 4.80 17.36
CA ALA A 118 -13.81 3.60 16.75
C ALA A 118 -12.74 2.57 16.32
N LYS A 119 -11.58 3.02 15.84
CA LYS A 119 -10.46 2.12 15.54
C LYS A 119 -9.84 1.53 16.81
N LEU A 120 -9.69 2.32 17.87
CA LEU A 120 -9.21 1.82 19.16
C LEU A 120 -10.17 0.77 19.73
N ASP A 121 -11.48 0.98 19.62
CA ASP A 121 -12.49 0.01 20.07
C ASP A 121 -12.50 -1.27 19.22
N THR A 122 -12.04 -1.20 17.96
CA THR A 122 -11.81 -2.39 17.14
C THR A 122 -10.56 -3.17 17.58
N LEU A 123 -9.50 -2.46 18.00
CA LEU A 123 -8.22 -3.05 18.36
C LEU A 123 -8.19 -3.63 19.78
N TYR A 124 -8.81 -2.94 20.75
CA TYR A 124 -8.65 -3.24 22.17
C TYR A 124 -9.96 -3.60 22.82
N ARG A 125 -9.92 -4.57 23.74
CA ARG A 125 -11.06 -4.88 24.63
C ARG A 125 -11.33 -3.71 25.56
N GLU A 126 -12.54 -3.64 26.12
CA GLU A 126 -13.03 -2.52 26.92
C GLU A 126 -12.10 -2.12 28.08
N GLN A 127 -11.52 -3.11 28.76
CA GLN A 127 -10.65 -2.90 29.93
C GLN A 127 -9.15 -3.07 29.63
N GLN A 128 -8.78 -3.25 28.38
CA GLN A 128 -7.39 -3.48 27.98
C GLN A 128 -6.60 -2.18 27.97
N THR A 129 -5.34 -2.22 28.44
CA THR A 129 -4.38 -1.12 28.24
C THR A 129 -4.14 -0.90 26.77
N ARG A 130 -4.17 0.35 26.35
CA ARG A 130 -3.99 0.79 24.97
C ARG A 130 -2.64 1.49 24.86
N PHE A 131 -1.69 0.88 24.17
CA PHE A 131 -0.39 1.50 23.89
C PHE A 131 -0.50 2.35 22.61
N ILE A 132 -0.31 3.66 22.75
CA ILE A 132 -0.53 4.63 21.67
C ILE A 132 0.67 5.53 21.55
N TRP A 133 1.24 5.61 20.34
CA TRP A 133 2.18 6.67 19.99
C TRP A 133 1.49 7.67 19.07
N LEU A 134 1.69 8.96 19.36
CA LEU A 134 1.14 10.07 18.61
C LEU A 134 2.28 10.85 17.94
N ASP A 135 2.21 10.99 16.61
CA ASP A 135 3.10 11.88 15.86
C ASP A 135 3.09 13.29 16.51
N PRO A 136 4.24 13.95 16.65
CA PRO A 136 4.32 15.31 17.22
C PRO A 136 3.36 16.32 16.59
N ASN A 137 3.01 16.14 15.31
CA ASN A 137 2.12 17.02 14.56
C ASN A 137 0.62 16.66 14.66
N VAL A 138 0.26 15.65 15.48
CA VAL A 138 -1.15 15.34 15.75
C VAL A 138 -1.79 16.51 16.50
N ASP A 139 -2.99 16.90 16.08
CA ASP A 139 -3.72 18.04 16.64
C ASP A 139 -3.96 17.93 18.14
N GLY A 140 -4.05 19.09 18.80
CA GLY A 140 -4.16 19.18 20.25
C GLY A 140 -5.46 18.55 20.80
N GLN A 141 -6.55 18.52 20.02
CA GLN A 141 -7.80 17.91 20.44
C GLN A 141 -7.67 16.38 20.53
N THR A 142 -7.11 15.75 19.51
CA THR A 142 -6.84 14.30 19.51
C THR A 142 -5.86 13.92 20.61
N ARG A 143 -4.79 14.69 20.80
CA ARG A 143 -3.81 14.47 21.87
C ARG A 143 -4.47 14.57 23.26
N SER A 144 -5.28 15.60 23.49
CA SER A 144 -6.01 15.79 24.73
C SER A 144 -6.99 14.65 24.99
N ALA A 145 -7.76 14.23 24.00
CA ALA A 145 -8.69 13.10 24.13
C ALA A 145 -7.98 11.81 24.52
N CYS A 146 -6.82 11.52 23.89
CA CYS A 146 -6.01 10.36 24.25
C CYS A 146 -5.46 10.42 25.68
N SER A 147 -5.04 11.60 26.16
CA SER A 147 -4.47 11.78 27.49
C SER A 147 -5.50 11.67 28.62
N HIS A 148 -6.77 11.93 28.35
CA HIS A 148 -7.84 11.85 29.35
C HIS A 148 -8.39 10.44 29.56
N ASP A 149 -8.20 9.53 28.61
CA ASP A 149 -8.61 8.13 28.78
C ASP A 149 -7.56 7.35 29.55
N ARG A 150 -7.90 6.94 30.79
CA ARG A 150 -6.98 6.24 31.70
C ARG A 150 -6.54 4.86 31.20
N ARG A 151 -7.15 4.32 30.16
CA ARG A 151 -6.74 3.07 29.52
C ARG A 151 -5.53 3.26 28.60
N ASN A 152 -5.28 4.50 28.18
CA ASN A 152 -4.21 4.82 27.26
C ASN A 152 -2.88 5.03 27.99
N VAL A 153 -1.87 4.32 27.54
CA VAL A 153 -0.46 4.59 27.80
C VAL A 153 0.09 5.27 26.57
N LEU A 154 0.31 6.59 26.67
CA LEU A 154 0.96 7.34 25.61
C LEU A 154 2.46 7.02 25.62
N LEU A 155 2.92 6.36 24.58
CA LEU A 155 4.32 5.96 24.45
C LEU A 155 5.18 7.18 24.18
N GLU A 156 6.12 7.43 25.10
CA GLU A 156 7.12 8.46 24.98
C GLU A 156 8.42 7.89 24.42
N ILE A 157 8.89 8.45 23.32
CA ILE A 157 10.09 8.01 22.63
C ILE A 157 11.00 9.21 22.45
N SER A 158 12.12 9.19 23.14
CA SER A 158 13.22 10.09 22.90
C SER A 158 14.26 9.37 22.05
N LEU A 159 14.42 9.79 20.82
CA LEU A 159 15.55 9.42 19.99
C LEU A 159 16.68 10.36 20.38
N ALA A 160 17.54 9.90 21.27
CA ALA A 160 18.63 10.73 21.78
C ALA A 160 19.74 10.82 20.73
N SER A 161 19.98 12.03 20.22
CA SER A 161 21.14 12.33 19.37
C SER A 161 22.49 12.28 20.08
N ASP A 162 22.54 12.30 21.44
CA ASP A 162 23.78 12.58 22.15
C ASP A 162 24.09 11.72 23.40
N HIS A 163 23.28 10.74 23.76
CA HIS A 163 23.57 9.92 24.94
C HIS A 163 23.45 8.42 24.61
N LEU A 164 24.53 7.86 24.08
CA LEU A 164 24.85 6.43 24.11
C LEU A 164 25.13 5.97 25.57
N ASN A 165 24.23 6.25 26.49
CA ASN A 165 24.22 5.56 27.76
C ASN A 165 23.52 4.23 27.51
N SER A 166 24.32 3.20 27.38
CA SER A 166 23.91 1.80 27.27
C SER A 166 22.86 1.45 28.32
N VAL A 167 21.59 1.47 27.94
CA VAL A 167 20.58 0.71 28.67
C VAL A 167 20.98 -0.74 28.50
N PRO A 168 21.22 -1.53 29.56
CA PRO A 168 21.59 -2.92 29.42
C PRO A 168 20.47 -3.64 28.62
N SER A 169 20.76 -4.11 27.45
CA SER A 169 19.85 -4.84 26.60
C SER A 169 19.70 -6.29 27.07
N ASN A 170 19.04 -6.47 28.20
CA ASN A 170 18.64 -7.82 28.65
C ASN A 170 17.29 -8.26 28.03
N HIS A 171 16.77 -7.48 27.06
CA HIS A 171 15.53 -7.86 26.40
C HIS A 171 15.79 -8.92 25.34
N VAL A 172 15.26 -10.10 25.60
CA VAL A 172 15.25 -11.21 24.62
C VAL A 172 14.45 -10.76 23.40
N CYS A 173 15.04 -10.95 22.21
CA CYS A 173 14.33 -10.75 20.97
C CYS A 173 13.21 -11.80 20.84
N ASP A 174 11.96 -11.37 20.90
CA ASP A 174 10.78 -12.24 20.83
C ASP A 174 10.18 -12.32 19.41
N TYR A 175 10.93 -11.86 18.41
CA TYR A 175 10.53 -11.93 17.01
C TYR A 175 10.29 -13.36 16.55
N ARG A 176 9.17 -13.57 15.85
CA ARG A 176 8.84 -14.84 15.15
C ARG A 176 8.15 -14.53 13.82
N ALA A 177 8.59 -15.17 12.76
CA ALA A 177 8.05 -14.92 11.41
C ALA A 177 6.52 -15.17 11.30
N ASN A 178 6.00 -16.16 12.02
CA ASN A 178 4.59 -16.55 11.98
C ASN A 178 3.70 -15.80 12.99
N GLN A 179 4.25 -14.86 13.78
CA GLN A 179 3.41 -14.04 14.65
C GLN A 179 2.79 -12.87 13.89
N LEU A 180 1.67 -12.34 14.37
CA LEU A 180 1.11 -11.11 13.86
C LEU A 180 2.13 -9.98 13.97
N ALA A 181 2.28 -9.23 12.88
CA ALA A 181 3.18 -8.10 12.77
C ALA A 181 2.43 -6.78 12.67
N THR A 182 1.44 -6.74 11.79
CA THR A 182 0.72 -5.49 11.48
C THR A 182 -0.79 -5.69 11.42
N ILE A 183 -1.51 -4.63 11.76
CA ILE A 183 -2.95 -4.48 11.51
C ILE A 183 -3.14 -3.23 10.66
N ILE A 184 -3.76 -3.40 9.48
CA ILE A 184 -3.97 -2.32 8.51
C ILE A 184 -5.46 -2.14 8.31
N PHE A 185 -5.96 -0.92 8.53
CA PHE A 185 -7.36 -0.60 8.32
C PHE A 185 -7.67 -0.36 6.84
N THR A 186 -8.73 -0.98 6.36
CA THR A 186 -9.28 -0.73 5.02
C THR A 186 -10.64 -0.02 5.14
N SER A 187 -10.98 0.78 4.13
CA SER A 187 -12.34 1.32 4.00
C SER A 187 -13.27 0.16 3.62
N GLY A 188 -13.97 -0.38 4.61
CA GLY A 188 -14.96 -1.44 4.35
C GLY A 188 -16.07 -0.95 3.44
N SER A 189 -16.54 -1.78 2.51
CA SER A 189 -17.72 -1.51 1.66
C SER A 189 -19.01 -1.30 2.48
N THR A 190 -19.00 -1.65 3.76
CA THR A 190 -20.11 -1.51 4.71
C THR A 190 -20.02 -0.25 5.58
N GLY A 191 -19.04 0.64 5.34
CA GLY A 191 -18.82 1.87 6.11
C GLY A 191 -17.99 1.71 7.39
N ASN A 192 -17.90 0.50 7.95
CA ASN A 192 -17.02 0.23 9.09
C ASN A 192 -15.63 -0.23 8.62
N PRO A 193 -14.54 0.38 9.10
CA PRO A 193 -13.19 -0.04 8.75
C PRO A 193 -12.92 -1.48 9.16
N LYS A 194 -12.39 -2.30 8.24
CA LYS A 194 -11.93 -3.65 8.56
C LYS A 194 -10.46 -3.59 8.95
N ALA A 195 -10.08 -4.25 10.03
CA ALA A 195 -8.71 -4.36 10.52
C ALA A 195 -8.07 -5.65 9.99
N VAL A 196 -7.27 -5.56 8.93
CA VAL A 196 -6.62 -6.71 8.28
C VAL A 196 -5.31 -7.01 8.98
N ALA A 197 -5.15 -8.23 9.49
CA ALA A 197 -3.98 -8.64 10.27
C ALA A 197 -3.04 -9.53 9.45
N HIS A 198 -1.75 -9.18 9.45
CA HIS A 198 -0.71 -9.92 8.75
C HIS A 198 0.41 -10.36 9.69
N THR A 199 1.01 -11.52 9.38
CA THR A 199 2.27 -11.97 9.96
C THR A 199 3.47 -11.40 9.19
N HIS A 200 4.66 -11.45 9.80
CA HIS A 200 5.91 -11.14 9.09
C HIS A 200 6.10 -12.03 7.86
N ARG A 201 5.77 -13.32 7.98
CA ARG A 201 5.92 -14.27 6.89
C ARG A 201 5.12 -13.86 5.65
N GLN A 202 3.89 -13.43 5.82
CA GLN A 202 3.01 -13.00 4.72
C GLN A 202 3.56 -11.75 4.00
N HIS A 203 4.02 -10.77 4.76
CA HIS A 203 4.66 -9.60 4.20
C HIS A 203 5.96 -9.94 3.45
N PHE A 204 6.81 -10.81 4.01
CA PHE A 204 8.04 -11.22 3.33
C PHE A 204 7.76 -12.08 2.09
N ALA A 205 6.78 -12.98 2.13
CA ALA A 205 6.33 -13.71 0.94
C ALA A 205 5.86 -12.76 -0.17
N SER A 206 5.17 -11.68 0.23
CA SER A 206 4.76 -10.62 -0.70
C SER A 206 5.95 -9.83 -1.25
N ALA A 207 6.89 -9.44 -0.42
CA ALA A 207 8.09 -8.73 -0.84
C ALA A 207 8.93 -9.59 -1.81
N GLN A 208 9.18 -10.85 -1.47
CA GLN A 208 9.95 -11.78 -2.28
C GLN A 208 9.38 -11.92 -3.69
N GLY A 209 8.07 -12.19 -3.81
CA GLY A 209 7.46 -12.41 -5.12
C GLY A 209 7.55 -11.18 -6.04
N LEU A 210 7.55 -9.95 -5.50
CA LEU A 210 7.77 -8.77 -6.33
C LEU A 210 9.26 -8.61 -6.67
N LEU A 211 10.16 -8.76 -5.70
CA LEU A 211 11.59 -8.51 -5.90
C LEU A 211 12.26 -9.50 -6.86
N GLU A 212 11.69 -10.66 -7.09
CA GLU A 212 12.17 -11.59 -8.13
C GLU A 212 12.03 -10.99 -9.54
N GLU A 213 11.10 -10.07 -9.74
CA GLU A 213 10.83 -9.41 -11.03
C GLU A 213 11.33 -7.95 -11.09
N PHE A 214 11.26 -7.23 -10.00
CA PHE A 214 11.37 -5.76 -9.94
C PHE A 214 12.80 -5.23 -9.73
N GLY A 215 13.82 -6.06 -9.69
CA GLY A 215 15.23 -5.64 -9.78
C GLY A 215 15.77 -4.74 -8.67
N PHE A 216 15.28 -4.83 -7.43
CA PHE A 216 15.76 -4.04 -6.28
C PHE A 216 16.83 -4.79 -5.47
N THR A 217 17.98 -4.14 -5.22
CA THR A 217 19.18 -4.75 -4.62
C THR A 217 19.75 -3.93 -3.47
N GLN A 218 20.80 -4.43 -2.79
CA GLN A 218 21.50 -3.73 -1.70
C GLN A 218 22.08 -2.36 -2.08
N GLN A 219 22.38 -2.13 -3.35
CA GLN A 219 22.95 -0.86 -3.84
C GLN A 219 21.89 0.22 -4.06
N ASP A 220 20.63 -0.16 -3.96
CA ASP A 220 19.52 0.71 -4.29
C ASP A 220 18.97 1.46 -3.07
N THR A 221 18.22 2.52 -3.35
CA THR A 221 17.48 3.28 -2.36
C THR A 221 16.02 3.37 -2.75
N TRP A 222 15.12 2.92 -1.87
CA TRP A 222 13.67 3.06 -2.07
C TRP A 222 13.13 4.20 -1.21
N LEU A 223 12.37 5.13 -1.81
CA LEU A 223 11.67 6.16 -1.07
C LEU A 223 10.42 5.60 -0.39
N LEU A 224 10.22 5.87 0.88
CA LEU A 224 8.96 5.62 1.58
C LEU A 224 7.90 6.65 1.14
N SER A 225 7.51 6.58 -0.11
CA SER A 225 6.63 7.53 -0.80
C SER A 225 5.15 7.31 -0.54
N LEU A 226 4.77 6.11 -0.10
CA LEU A 226 3.38 5.76 0.22
C LEU A 226 3.18 5.66 1.73
N PRO A 227 1.98 6.00 2.25
CA PRO A 227 1.73 6.01 3.69
C PRO A 227 1.84 4.62 4.33
N LEU A 228 2.48 4.55 5.50
CA LEU A 228 2.63 3.32 6.29
C LEU A 228 1.29 2.74 6.78
N TYR A 229 0.26 3.57 6.93
CA TYR A 229 -1.10 3.12 7.27
C TYR A 229 -1.84 2.46 6.09
N HIS A 230 -1.21 2.34 4.93
CA HIS A 230 -1.65 1.53 3.80
C HIS A 230 -0.69 0.36 3.58
N VAL A 231 -1.22 -0.76 3.12
CA VAL A 231 -0.41 -1.96 2.84
C VAL A 231 0.70 -1.69 1.81
N SER A 232 0.50 -0.73 0.90
CA SER A 232 1.50 -0.34 -0.09
C SER A 232 2.73 0.33 0.53
N GLY A 233 2.56 1.17 1.56
CA GLY A 233 3.67 1.74 2.32
C GLY A 233 4.37 0.70 3.19
N MET A 234 3.61 -0.17 3.85
CA MET A 234 4.14 -1.28 4.62
C MET A 234 4.96 -2.24 3.73
N ALA A 235 4.50 -2.51 2.51
CA ALA A 235 5.22 -3.35 1.56
C ALA A 235 6.59 -2.78 1.17
N ILE A 236 6.78 -1.45 1.13
CA ILE A 236 8.09 -0.82 0.91
C ILE A 236 9.05 -1.20 2.04
N VAL A 237 8.59 -1.16 3.30
CA VAL A 237 9.41 -1.52 4.46
C VAL A 237 9.88 -2.99 4.38
N TYR A 238 9.00 -3.92 4.05
CA TYR A 238 9.37 -5.32 3.95
C TYR A 238 10.27 -5.64 2.74
N ARG A 239 10.09 -4.94 1.60
CA ARG A 239 10.99 -5.02 0.44
C ARG A 239 12.39 -4.51 0.79
N TRP A 240 12.46 -3.37 1.46
CA TRP A 240 13.71 -2.80 1.97
C TRP A 240 14.46 -3.76 2.89
N LEU A 241 13.77 -4.29 3.90
CA LEU A 241 14.35 -5.25 4.84
C LEU A 241 14.84 -6.52 4.14
N LEU A 242 14.05 -7.03 3.17
CA LEU A 242 14.43 -8.26 2.44
C LEU A 242 15.65 -8.04 1.57
N ALA A 243 15.74 -6.93 0.85
CA ALA A 243 16.85 -6.62 -0.03
C ALA A 243 18.13 -6.17 0.71
N GLY A 244 18.05 -5.72 1.96
CA GLY A 244 19.19 -5.13 2.68
C GLY A 244 19.68 -3.81 2.09
N ALA A 245 18.79 -3.09 1.42
CA ALA A 245 19.02 -1.85 0.70
C ALA A 245 18.99 -0.62 1.62
N CYS A 246 18.84 0.58 1.05
CA CYS A 246 18.60 1.81 1.81
C CYS A 246 17.12 2.21 1.73
N LEU A 247 16.49 2.53 2.87
CA LEU A 247 15.19 3.18 2.93
C LEU A 247 15.38 4.69 3.10
N LYS A 248 14.85 5.49 2.18
CA LYS A 248 14.77 6.93 2.39
C LYS A 248 13.40 7.32 2.92
N VAL A 249 13.39 8.03 4.06
CA VAL A 249 12.17 8.59 4.65
C VAL A 249 12.18 10.10 4.43
N GLY A 250 11.30 10.56 3.56
CA GLY A 250 11.15 11.96 3.23
C GLY A 250 10.39 12.75 4.31
N HIS A 251 10.46 14.08 4.23
CA HIS A 251 9.81 15.01 5.15
C HIS A 251 9.32 16.29 4.45
N GLY A 252 9.65 16.44 3.18
CA GLY A 252 9.36 17.60 2.35
C GLY A 252 8.35 17.31 1.23
N THR A 253 8.55 18.02 0.14
CA THR A 253 7.81 17.76 -1.09
C THR A 253 8.35 16.52 -1.79
N LEU A 254 7.52 15.88 -2.62
CA LEU A 254 7.96 14.70 -3.37
C LEU A 254 9.19 15.00 -4.26
N SER A 255 9.27 16.20 -4.85
CA SER A 255 10.39 16.62 -5.69
C SER A 255 11.71 16.75 -4.93
N GLU A 256 11.67 17.07 -3.64
CA GLU A 256 12.84 17.10 -2.75
C GLU A 256 13.20 15.69 -2.27
N ASP A 257 12.19 14.95 -1.84
CA ASP A 257 12.38 13.63 -1.23
C ASP A 257 12.88 12.58 -2.25
N ILE A 258 12.52 12.73 -3.55
CA ILE A 258 12.90 11.78 -4.61
C ILE A 258 14.39 11.90 -5.01
N GLN A 259 15.11 12.93 -4.56
CA GLN A 259 16.51 13.11 -4.88
C GLN A 259 17.38 11.99 -4.28
N GLY A 260 18.28 11.43 -5.07
CA GLY A 260 19.17 10.34 -4.63
C GLY A 260 18.48 8.98 -4.46
N VAL A 261 17.29 8.80 -5.05
CA VAL A 261 16.47 7.59 -4.93
C VAL A 261 16.48 6.85 -6.25
N THR A 262 16.68 5.53 -6.22
CA THR A 262 16.63 4.66 -7.40
C THR A 262 15.27 4.03 -7.63
N HIS A 263 14.49 3.81 -6.55
CA HIS A 263 13.20 3.11 -6.57
C HIS A 263 12.12 3.90 -5.83
N ALA A 264 10.93 3.97 -6.41
CA ALA A 264 9.78 4.57 -5.76
C ALA A 264 8.47 3.83 -6.09
N SER A 265 7.55 3.81 -5.15
CA SER A 265 6.16 3.45 -5.40
C SER A 265 5.34 4.74 -5.49
N LEU A 266 4.70 4.99 -6.63
CA LEU A 266 4.00 6.24 -6.90
C LEU A 266 2.58 5.97 -7.44
N VAL A 267 1.73 6.99 -7.40
CA VAL A 267 0.54 7.03 -8.24
C VAL A 267 0.87 7.76 -9.56
N ALA A 268 0.10 7.50 -10.61
CA ALA A 268 0.36 8.04 -11.96
C ALA A 268 0.52 9.57 -11.96
N THR A 269 -0.32 10.29 -11.20
CA THR A 269 -0.28 11.76 -11.10
C THR A 269 1.00 12.28 -10.45
N GLN A 270 1.58 11.55 -9.50
CA GLN A 270 2.85 11.91 -8.87
C GLN A 270 4.01 11.76 -9.86
N LEU A 271 4.06 10.65 -10.59
CA LEU A 271 5.08 10.45 -11.62
C LEU A 271 4.96 11.49 -12.72
N LYS A 272 3.73 11.79 -13.19
CA LYS A 272 3.50 12.84 -14.20
C LYS A 272 4.09 14.18 -13.76
N ARG A 273 3.78 14.65 -12.54
CA ARG A 273 4.33 15.91 -12.01
C ARG A 273 5.85 15.93 -11.99
N LEU A 274 6.49 14.86 -11.51
CA LEU A 274 7.96 14.76 -11.48
C LEU A 274 8.59 14.85 -12.89
N LEU A 275 7.92 14.28 -13.89
CA LEU A 275 8.38 14.32 -15.27
C LEU A 275 8.19 15.70 -15.90
N ASP A 276 7.06 16.35 -15.63
CA ASP A 276 6.68 17.68 -16.16
C ASP A 276 7.55 18.80 -15.53
N ASP A 277 7.85 18.72 -14.24
CA ASP A 277 8.69 19.70 -13.51
C ASP A 277 10.17 19.63 -13.89
N ASN A 278 10.57 18.75 -14.81
CA ASN A 278 11.96 18.50 -15.18
C ASN A 278 12.90 18.30 -13.98
N THR A 279 12.39 17.78 -12.88
CA THR A 279 13.16 17.43 -11.69
C THR A 279 14.27 16.45 -12.08
N PRO A 280 15.55 16.70 -11.72
CA PRO A 280 16.59 15.71 -11.94
C PRO A 280 16.25 14.43 -11.18
N LEU A 281 16.11 13.31 -11.89
CA LEU A 281 15.75 12.03 -11.31
C LEU A 281 16.90 11.03 -11.46
N GLN A 282 17.19 10.32 -10.38
CA GLN A 282 18.07 9.14 -10.37
C GLN A 282 17.27 7.84 -10.34
N LEU A 283 15.95 7.96 -10.50
CA LEU A 283 15.04 6.82 -10.55
C LEU A 283 15.42 5.89 -11.71
N SER A 284 15.57 4.62 -11.40
CA SER A 284 15.66 3.53 -12.37
C SER A 284 14.32 2.78 -12.50
N HIS A 285 13.57 2.63 -11.39
CA HIS A 285 12.34 1.87 -11.35
C HIS A 285 11.23 2.59 -10.58
N VAL A 286 10.02 2.56 -11.13
CA VAL A 286 8.81 3.07 -10.47
C VAL A 286 7.71 2.02 -10.51
N LEU A 287 7.21 1.64 -9.33
CA LEU A 287 6.02 0.80 -9.19
C LEU A 287 4.79 1.69 -9.10
N LEU A 288 3.92 1.61 -10.08
CA LEU A 288 2.64 2.32 -10.12
C LEU A 288 1.51 1.41 -9.65
N GLY A 289 0.65 1.94 -8.82
CA GLY A 289 -0.51 1.22 -8.31
C GLY A 289 -1.74 2.11 -8.20
N GLY A 290 -2.88 1.47 -8.08
CA GLY A 290 -4.09 2.14 -7.63
C GLY A 290 -5.03 2.68 -8.70
N SER A 291 -4.60 2.88 -9.94
CA SER A 291 -5.44 3.37 -11.04
C SER A 291 -4.89 2.94 -12.39
N HIS A 292 -5.66 3.18 -13.43
CA HIS A 292 -5.19 3.05 -14.82
C HIS A 292 -3.98 3.96 -15.05
N VAL A 293 -2.98 3.44 -15.75
CA VAL A 293 -1.76 4.18 -16.12
C VAL A 293 -1.71 4.31 -17.63
N GLU A 294 -1.68 5.55 -18.11
CA GLU A 294 -1.56 5.82 -19.52
C GLU A 294 -0.20 5.36 -20.06
N HIS A 295 -0.21 4.66 -21.19
CA HIS A 295 1.01 4.24 -21.87
C HIS A 295 1.93 5.42 -22.27
N ALA A 296 1.35 6.59 -22.54
CA ALA A 296 2.10 7.81 -22.82
C ALA A 296 2.99 8.23 -21.64
N LEU A 297 2.51 8.10 -20.40
CA LEU A 297 3.27 8.39 -19.18
C LEU A 297 4.47 7.42 -19.04
N ALA A 298 4.23 6.13 -19.24
CA ALA A 298 5.28 5.11 -19.21
C ALA A 298 6.38 5.38 -20.27
N ARG A 299 5.99 5.74 -21.50
CA ARG A 299 6.96 6.13 -22.54
C ARG A 299 7.74 7.39 -22.18
N SER A 300 7.13 8.35 -21.51
CA SER A 300 7.82 9.56 -21.05
C SER A 300 8.84 9.24 -19.96
N ALA A 301 8.52 8.36 -19.03
CA ALA A 301 9.43 7.83 -18.01
C ALA A 301 10.60 7.05 -18.66
N GLN A 302 10.31 6.18 -19.62
CA GLN A 302 11.30 5.37 -20.33
C GLN A 302 12.34 6.24 -21.07
N ARG A 303 11.93 7.39 -21.67
CA ARG A 303 12.85 8.34 -22.30
C ARG A 303 13.86 8.95 -21.32
N LYS A 304 13.53 8.97 -20.01
CA LYS A 304 14.44 9.39 -18.93
C LYS A 304 15.17 8.19 -18.27
N GLY A 305 15.07 7.00 -18.85
CA GLY A 305 15.72 5.79 -18.32
C GLY A 305 14.99 5.14 -17.17
N ILE A 306 13.72 5.51 -16.90
CA ILE A 306 12.91 4.99 -15.79
C ILE A 306 12.03 3.85 -16.29
N GLU A 307 12.22 2.68 -15.70
CA GLU A 307 11.36 1.52 -15.91
C GLU A 307 10.11 1.63 -15.06
N THR A 308 8.94 1.51 -15.68
CA THR A 308 7.65 1.64 -14.98
C THR A 308 6.92 0.31 -14.94
N TRP A 309 6.45 -0.04 -13.75
CA TRP A 309 5.69 -1.25 -13.47
C TRP A 309 4.30 -0.92 -12.97
N LEU A 310 3.33 -1.73 -13.38
CA LEU A 310 1.96 -1.71 -12.86
C LEU A 310 1.77 -2.89 -11.94
N GLY A 311 1.15 -2.65 -10.76
CA GLY A 311 0.76 -3.72 -9.83
C GLY A 311 -0.73 -3.66 -9.51
N TYR A 312 -1.39 -4.83 -9.56
CA TYR A 312 -2.71 -5.05 -8.98
C TYR A 312 -2.57 -5.79 -7.66
N GLY A 313 -3.31 -5.36 -6.66
CA GLY A 313 -3.30 -5.99 -5.34
C GLY A 313 -4.22 -5.30 -4.34
N MET A 314 -4.20 -5.80 -3.11
CA MET A 314 -5.08 -5.35 -2.04
C MET A 314 -4.49 -5.62 -0.66
N THR A 315 -5.10 -5.04 0.36
CA THR A 315 -4.62 -5.20 1.74
C THR A 315 -4.66 -6.66 2.16
N GLU A 316 -5.72 -7.37 1.85
CA GLU A 316 -5.92 -8.77 2.22
C GLU A 316 -4.88 -9.74 1.62
N ALA A 317 -4.17 -9.33 0.56
CA ALA A 317 -3.10 -10.10 -0.08
C ALA A 317 -1.70 -9.51 0.14
N ALA A 318 -1.50 -8.76 1.22
CA ALA A 318 -0.24 -8.12 1.59
C ALA A 318 0.38 -7.30 0.44
N SER A 319 -0.40 -6.55 -0.30
CA SER A 319 -0.07 -5.61 -1.38
C SER A 319 -0.23 -6.22 -2.78
N THR A 320 0.85 -6.41 -3.54
CA THR A 320 0.82 -6.70 -4.98
C THR A 320 0.56 -8.19 -5.26
N VAL A 321 -0.42 -8.52 -6.08
CA VAL A 321 -0.79 -9.90 -6.48
C VAL A 321 -0.27 -10.21 -7.88
N THR A 322 -0.53 -9.33 -8.84
CA THR A 322 0.02 -9.41 -10.19
C THR A 322 0.81 -8.15 -10.51
N ALA A 323 1.80 -8.25 -11.38
CA ALA A 323 2.56 -7.10 -11.85
C ALA A 323 3.08 -7.33 -13.28
N LYS A 324 3.41 -6.23 -13.94
CA LYS A 324 4.13 -6.24 -15.22
C LYS A 324 4.87 -4.92 -15.43
N GLN A 325 5.90 -4.95 -16.24
CA GLN A 325 6.42 -3.73 -16.85
C GLN A 325 5.38 -3.17 -17.83
N ILE A 326 5.11 -1.87 -17.76
CA ILE A 326 4.05 -1.24 -18.55
C ILE A 326 4.45 -1.22 -20.02
N ASP A 327 3.60 -1.78 -20.85
CA ASP A 327 3.69 -1.85 -22.30
C ASP A 327 2.43 -1.29 -22.98
N SER A 328 2.21 -1.63 -24.24
CA SER A 328 1.03 -1.19 -25.01
C SER A 328 -0.25 -1.95 -24.66
N VAL A 329 -0.16 -3.04 -23.88
CA VAL A 329 -1.31 -3.87 -23.52
C VAL A 329 -1.85 -3.45 -22.15
N SER A 330 -3.10 -2.97 -22.11
CA SER A 330 -3.74 -2.52 -20.87
C SER A 330 -4.32 -3.72 -20.10
N ASN A 331 -3.51 -4.29 -19.21
CA ASN A 331 -3.92 -5.31 -18.23
C ASN A 331 -3.08 -5.21 -16.95
N ALA A 332 -3.31 -6.09 -15.99
CA ALA A 332 -2.66 -6.07 -14.68
C ALA A 332 -1.40 -6.98 -14.58
N GLY A 333 -0.98 -7.57 -15.71
CA GLY A 333 0.21 -8.42 -15.77
C GLY A 333 0.02 -9.85 -15.27
N HIS A 334 1.12 -10.52 -15.00
CA HIS A 334 1.16 -11.91 -14.59
C HIS A 334 1.19 -12.09 -13.08
N LEU A 335 0.81 -13.28 -12.63
CA LEU A 335 0.78 -13.67 -11.23
C LEU A 335 2.21 -13.73 -10.66
N LEU A 336 2.43 -13.03 -9.55
CA LEU A 336 3.71 -13.06 -8.86
C LEU A 336 3.88 -14.33 -8.02
N LYS A 337 5.11 -14.71 -7.71
CA LYS A 337 5.43 -15.88 -6.86
C LYS A 337 4.80 -15.74 -5.46
N ASN A 338 4.56 -16.87 -4.81
CA ASN A 338 3.92 -17.03 -3.49
C ASN A 338 2.42 -16.66 -3.47
N ARG A 339 1.78 -16.46 -4.64
CA ARG A 339 0.34 -16.25 -4.80
C ARG A 339 -0.27 -17.34 -5.65
N ALA A 340 -1.54 -17.56 -5.42
CA ALA A 340 -2.39 -18.34 -6.29
C ALA A 340 -3.59 -17.50 -6.69
N LEU A 341 -4.11 -17.69 -7.90
CA LEU A 341 -5.26 -16.97 -8.41
C LEU A 341 -6.12 -17.90 -9.25
N GLN A 342 -7.42 -17.90 -9.01
CA GLN A 342 -8.38 -18.58 -9.86
C GLN A 342 -9.54 -17.66 -10.25
N LEU A 343 -10.12 -17.91 -11.40
CA LEU A 343 -11.34 -17.27 -11.85
C LEU A 343 -12.49 -18.27 -11.81
N ILE A 344 -13.54 -17.95 -11.07
CA ILE A 344 -14.80 -18.70 -11.10
C ILE A 344 -15.83 -17.80 -11.81
N GLY A 345 -16.16 -18.16 -13.04
CA GLY A 345 -16.73 -17.21 -13.98
C GLY A 345 -15.73 -16.09 -14.26
N GLN A 346 -16.10 -14.87 -13.93
CA GLN A 346 -15.19 -13.71 -13.99
C GLN A 346 -14.67 -13.27 -12.60
N ARG A 347 -15.15 -13.91 -11.53
CA ARG A 347 -14.80 -13.54 -10.14
C ARG A 347 -13.39 -13.99 -9.79
N ILE A 348 -12.60 -13.05 -9.28
CA ILE A 348 -11.20 -13.30 -8.89
C ILE A 348 -11.16 -13.81 -7.45
N TYR A 349 -10.61 -15.01 -7.29
CA TYR A 349 -10.26 -15.60 -5.99
C TYR A 349 -8.75 -15.66 -5.85
N ILE A 350 -8.24 -15.23 -4.68
CA ILE A 350 -6.82 -15.15 -4.39
C ILE A 350 -6.47 -16.17 -3.31
N GLY A 351 -5.35 -16.88 -3.48
CA GLY A 351 -4.78 -17.81 -2.54
C GLY A 351 -3.28 -17.60 -2.37
N GLY A 352 -2.63 -18.47 -1.61
CA GLY A 352 -1.18 -18.50 -1.44
C GLY A 352 -0.70 -17.90 -0.13
N GLU A 353 0.63 -17.77 -0.02
CA GLU A 353 1.33 -17.42 1.23
C GLU A 353 1.22 -15.94 1.62
N THR A 354 0.68 -15.10 0.76
CA THR A 354 0.56 -13.64 1.00
C THR A 354 -0.76 -13.22 1.62
N LEU A 355 -1.74 -14.14 1.71
CA LEU A 355 -3.04 -13.84 2.30
C LEU A 355 -2.91 -13.55 3.80
N ALA A 356 -3.61 -12.50 4.25
CA ALA A 356 -3.67 -12.11 5.64
C ALA A 356 -4.25 -13.22 6.53
N GLU A 357 -3.90 -13.24 7.81
CA GLU A 357 -4.45 -14.18 8.80
C GLU A 357 -5.96 -14.03 8.98
N GLY A 358 -6.48 -12.82 8.79
CA GLY A 358 -7.90 -12.55 8.95
C GLY A 358 -8.20 -11.10 9.29
N TYR A 359 -9.45 -10.88 9.61
CA TYR A 359 -9.94 -9.62 10.17
C TYR A 359 -9.83 -9.65 11.68
N PHE A 360 -9.10 -8.68 12.23
CA PHE A 360 -8.84 -8.57 13.67
C PHE A 360 -9.94 -7.78 14.36
N PHE A 361 -10.43 -8.29 15.49
CA PHE A 361 -11.33 -7.59 16.36
C PHE A 361 -11.05 -7.98 17.81
N GLN A 362 -10.57 -7.05 18.62
CA GLN A 362 -10.37 -7.19 20.07
C GLN A 362 -9.61 -8.47 20.49
N GLY A 363 -8.54 -8.78 19.78
CA GLY A 363 -7.70 -9.96 20.05
C GLY A 363 -8.16 -11.25 19.38
N SER A 364 -9.28 -11.22 18.65
CA SER A 364 -9.83 -12.35 17.91
C SER A 364 -9.59 -12.15 16.40
N LEU A 365 -9.44 -13.25 15.67
CA LEU A 365 -9.30 -13.25 14.21
C LEU A 365 -10.52 -13.96 13.59
N THR A 366 -11.12 -13.32 12.60
CA THR A 366 -12.10 -13.96 11.72
C THR A 366 -11.41 -14.25 10.39
N THR A 367 -11.40 -15.52 9.97
CA THR A 367 -10.77 -15.90 8.69
C THR A 367 -11.39 -15.13 7.53
N LEU A 368 -10.54 -14.79 6.55
CA LEU A 368 -10.97 -14.13 5.32
C LEU A 368 -11.15 -15.12 4.15
N VAL A 369 -10.66 -16.36 4.31
CA VAL A 369 -10.72 -17.39 3.27
C VAL A 369 -11.90 -18.34 3.50
N ASP A 370 -12.35 -18.95 2.41
CA ASP A 370 -13.33 -20.04 2.42
C ASP A 370 -12.70 -21.36 2.93
N GLU A 371 -13.50 -22.44 2.96
CA GLU A 371 -13.06 -23.78 3.38
C GLU A 371 -11.96 -24.41 2.52
N HIS A 372 -11.72 -23.86 1.33
CA HIS A 372 -10.69 -24.30 0.39
C HIS A 372 -9.44 -23.39 0.41
N GLY A 373 -9.41 -22.37 1.29
CA GLY A 373 -8.28 -21.46 1.42
C GLY A 373 -8.27 -20.30 0.39
N TRP A 374 -9.40 -20.00 -0.25
CA TRP A 374 -9.52 -18.94 -1.21
C TRP A 374 -10.21 -17.71 -0.65
N PHE A 375 -9.64 -16.54 -0.92
CA PHE A 375 -10.20 -15.24 -0.61
C PHE A 375 -10.97 -14.68 -1.82
N ASP A 376 -12.25 -14.39 -1.63
CA ASP A 376 -13.07 -13.68 -2.62
C ASP A 376 -12.72 -12.19 -2.64
N SER A 377 -11.95 -11.76 -3.62
CA SER A 377 -11.52 -10.37 -3.78
C SER A 377 -12.67 -9.41 -4.08
N LYS A 378 -13.78 -9.93 -4.61
CA LYS A 378 -14.89 -9.20 -5.21
C LYS A 378 -14.51 -8.42 -6.48
N ASP A 379 -13.29 -8.56 -6.95
CA ASP A 379 -12.88 -8.05 -8.24
C ASP A 379 -13.27 -9.04 -9.35
N LEU A 380 -13.45 -8.51 -10.54
CA LEU A 380 -13.78 -9.25 -11.77
C LEU A 380 -12.62 -9.14 -12.75
N GLY A 381 -12.30 -10.24 -13.41
CA GLY A 381 -11.21 -10.26 -14.38
C GLY A 381 -11.35 -11.39 -15.41
N VAL A 382 -10.50 -11.31 -16.43
CA VAL A 382 -10.34 -12.34 -17.44
C VAL A 382 -8.86 -12.54 -17.72
N TRP A 383 -8.48 -13.75 -18.09
CA TRP A 383 -7.12 -14.03 -18.57
C TRP A 383 -6.98 -13.59 -20.04
N GLN A 384 -5.91 -12.86 -20.33
CA GLN A 384 -5.42 -12.52 -21.66
C GLN A 384 -4.07 -13.21 -21.88
N GLY A 385 -4.08 -14.46 -22.33
CA GLY A 385 -2.91 -15.32 -22.26
C GLY A 385 -2.56 -15.64 -20.81
N GLU A 386 -1.36 -15.30 -20.37
CA GLU A 386 -0.88 -15.47 -18.99
C GLU A 386 -1.04 -14.21 -18.13
N GLU A 387 -1.56 -13.13 -18.69
CA GLU A 387 -1.76 -11.85 -18.00
C GLU A 387 -3.23 -11.67 -17.59
N LEU A 388 -3.44 -11.08 -16.41
CA LEU A 388 -4.76 -10.80 -15.86
C LEU A 388 -5.25 -9.42 -16.32
N LYS A 389 -6.41 -9.35 -16.91
CA LYS A 389 -7.12 -8.08 -17.14
C LYS A 389 -8.21 -7.93 -16.09
N ILE A 390 -8.14 -6.85 -15.29
CA ILE A 390 -9.19 -6.47 -14.37
C ILE A 390 -10.31 -5.79 -15.16
N ILE A 391 -11.56 -6.24 -14.93
CA ILE A 391 -12.76 -5.68 -15.57
C ILE A 391 -13.39 -4.61 -14.66
N GLY A 392 -13.38 -4.84 -13.34
CA GLY A 392 -14.00 -3.99 -12.34
C GLY A 392 -14.29 -4.74 -11.06
N ARG A 393 -15.19 -4.18 -10.25
CA ARG A 393 -15.64 -4.82 -9.00
C ARG A 393 -17.08 -5.31 -9.14
N ALA A 394 -17.36 -6.46 -8.56
CA ALA A 394 -18.71 -7.03 -8.56
C ALA A 394 -19.71 -6.17 -7.74
N ASP A 395 -19.22 -5.47 -6.71
CA ASP A 395 -20.03 -4.56 -5.89
C ASP A 395 -20.22 -3.16 -6.52
N ASN A 396 -19.52 -2.85 -7.60
CA ASN A 396 -19.68 -1.64 -8.41
C ASN A 396 -20.41 -1.90 -9.74
N GLN A 397 -20.87 -3.13 -9.95
CA GLN A 397 -21.74 -3.47 -11.05
C GLN A 397 -23.19 -3.14 -10.70
N PHE A 398 -23.92 -2.59 -11.64
CA PHE A 398 -25.34 -2.31 -11.50
C PHE A 398 -26.11 -2.63 -12.79
N ILE A 399 -27.43 -2.77 -12.68
CA ILE A 399 -28.30 -3.05 -13.81
C ILE A 399 -28.98 -1.75 -14.24
N SER A 400 -28.87 -1.43 -15.53
CA SER A 400 -29.53 -0.30 -16.18
C SER A 400 -30.31 -0.80 -17.38
N GLY A 401 -31.64 -0.72 -17.34
CA GLY A 401 -32.49 -1.16 -18.44
C GLY A 401 -32.31 -2.64 -18.82
N GLY A 402 -31.97 -3.51 -17.88
CA GLY A 402 -31.70 -4.93 -18.10
C GLY A 402 -30.25 -5.28 -18.47
N GLU A 403 -29.40 -4.29 -18.70
CA GLU A 403 -27.97 -4.47 -19.02
C GLU A 403 -27.07 -4.30 -17.81
N ASN A 404 -26.04 -5.15 -17.71
CA ASN A 404 -25.01 -5.04 -16.68
C ASN A 404 -24.00 -3.96 -17.04
N ILE A 405 -23.80 -2.98 -16.16
CA ILE A 405 -22.84 -1.89 -16.31
C ILE A 405 -21.81 -1.96 -15.19
N HIS A 406 -20.54 -1.88 -15.56
CA HIS A 406 -19.41 -1.72 -14.65
C HIS A 406 -18.98 -0.25 -14.63
N CYS A 407 -18.96 0.35 -13.45
CA CYS A 407 -18.51 1.74 -13.29
C CYS A 407 -17.09 1.95 -13.83
N GLU A 408 -16.20 1.02 -13.57
CA GLU A 408 -14.79 1.06 -13.95
C GLU A 408 -14.59 1.02 -15.47
N GLU A 409 -15.47 0.38 -16.21
CA GLU A 409 -15.42 0.35 -17.69
C GLU A 409 -15.64 1.74 -18.28
N ILE A 410 -16.56 2.50 -17.70
CA ILE A 410 -16.87 3.88 -18.12
C ILE A 410 -15.74 4.81 -17.68
N GLU A 411 -15.25 4.65 -16.45
CA GLU A 411 -14.13 5.43 -15.90
C GLU A 411 -12.86 5.25 -16.73
N ALA A 412 -12.55 4.03 -17.14
CA ALA A 412 -11.37 3.74 -17.96
C ALA A 412 -11.39 4.55 -19.26
N VAL A 413 -12.56 4.64 -19.92
CA VAL A 413 -12.71 5.40 -21.17
C VAL A 413 -12.68 6.91 -20.92
N LEU A 414 -13.33 7.41 -19.86
CA LEU A 414 -13.29 8.83 -19.53
C LEU A 414 -11.89 9.31 -19.13
N ASN A 415 -11.12 8.48 -18.45
CA ASN A 415 -9.76 8.79 -18.01
C ASN A 415 -8.72 8.81 -19.15
N GLU A 416 -9.08 8.36 -20.37
CA GLU A 416 -8.22 8.51 -21.57
C GLU A 416 -8.26 9.92 -22.15
N ILE A 417 -9.21 10.76 -21.74
CA ILE A 417 -9.33 12.15 -22.22
C ILE A 417 -8.25 13.00 -21.56
N GLU A 418 -7.45 13.70 -22.35
CA GLU A 418 -6.21 14.39 -21.94
C GLU A 418 -6.36 15.30 -20.72
N ASP A 419 -7.50 16.00 -20.59
CA ASP A 419 -7.77 16.90 -19.46
C ASP A 419 -8.41 16.20 -18.25
N VAL A 420 -8.70 14.91 -18.31
CA VAL A 420 -9.29 14.16 -17.20
C VAL A 420 -8.21 13.59 -16.30
N VAL A 421 -8.09 14.13 -15.10
CA VAL A 421 -7.15 13.62 -14.07
C VAL A 421 -7.65 12.29 -13.49
N GLN A 422 -8.95 12.23 -13.17
CA GLN A 422 -9.66 11.02 -12.77
C GLN A 422 -11.17 11.22 -12.92
N SER A 423 -11.88 10.12 -13.12
CA SER A 423 -13.33 10.08 -13.08
C SER A 423 -13.82 9.00 -12.11
N ILE A 424 -14.94 9.25 -11.44
CA ILE A 424 -15.65 8.29 -10.61
C ILE A 424 -17.08 8.20 -11.12
N VAL A 425 -17.51 6.99 -11.51
CA VAL A 425 -18.88 6.74 -11.96
C VAL A 425 -19.65 6.08 -10.84
N VAL A 426 -20.84 6.58 -10.57
CA VAL A 426 -21.76 6.02 -9.58
C VAL A 426 -23.13 5.77 -10.17
N PRO A 427 -23.82 4.67 -9.79
CA PRO A 427 -25.20 4.43 -10.16
C PRO A 427 -26.13 5.32 -9.33
N LEU A 428 -26.98 6.10 -9.98
CA LEU A 428 -28.09 6.79 -9.32
C LEU A 428 -29.42 6.12 -9.68
N PRO A 429 -30.39 6.09 -8.77
CA PRO A 429 -31.72 5.55 -9.04
C PRO A 429 -32.39 6.26 -10.21
N ASP A 430 -33.05 5.50 -11.07
CA ASP A 430 -33.84 5.98 -12.21
C ASP A 430 -35.16 5.21 -12.29
N THR A 431 -36.24 5.91 -12.48
CA THR A 431 -37.59 5.32 -12.41
C THR A 431 -37.93 4.38 -13.59
N GLU A 432 -37.26 4.55 -14.73
CA GLU A 432 -37.47 3.74 -15.94
C GLU A 432 -36.43 2.62 -16.06
N PHE A 433 -35.17 2.92 -15.77
CA PHE A 433 -34.04 2.01 -15.99
C PHE A 433 -33.52 1.32 -14.73
N GLY A 434 -34.12 1.59 -13.56
CA GLY A 434 -33.63 1.14 -12.24
C GLY A 434 -32.46 1.95 -11.76
N TYR A 435 -31.33 1.93 -12.48
CA TYR A 435 -30.15 2.78 -12.22
C TYR A 435 -29.59 3.34 -13.52
N ARG A 436 -28.99 4.54 -13.45
CA ARG A 436 -28.25 5.15 -14.55
C ARG A 436 -26.87 5.62 -14.09
N PRO A 437 -25.83 5.49 -14.92
CA PRO A 437 -24.49 5.97 -14.58
C PRO A 437 -24.45 7.50 -14.55
N VAL A 438 -23.76 8.05 -13.55
CA VAL A 438 -23.42 9.46 -13.40
C VAL A 438 -21.93 9.59 -13.16
N ALA A 439 -21.25 10.48 -13.88
CA ALA A 439 -19.81 10.67 -13.76
C ALA A 439 -19.48 11.94 -12.95
N VAL A 440 -18.55 11.82 -12.01
CA VAL A 440 -17.92 12.93 -11.29
C VAL A 440 -16.46 12.98 -11.71
N ILE A 441 -16.05 14.09 -12.33
CA ILE A 441 -14.79 14.21 -13.06
C ILE A 441 -13.90 15.27 -12.41
N GLN A 442 -12.67 14.91 -12.13
CA GLN A 442 -11.60 15.85 -11.80
C GLN A 442 -10.91 16.27 -13.10
N SER A 443 -11.04 17.54 -13.45
CA SER A 443 -10.38 18.14 -14.61
C SER A 443 -10.08 19.61 -14.29
N PRO A 444 -8.96 20.17 -14.79
CA PRO A 444 -8.65 21.62 -14.67
C PRO A 444 -9.70 22.51 -15.35
N SER A 445 -10.28 22.03 -16.43
CA SER A 445 -11.41 22.64 -17.14
C SER A 445 -12.50 21.60 -17.29
N LEU A 446 -13.73 21.88 -16.86
CA LEU A 446 -14.84 21.02 -17.21
C LEU A 446 -14.98 21.03 -18.75
N ALA A 447 -14.54 19.94 -19.35
CA ALA A 447 -14.80 19.74 -20.77
C ALA A 447 -16.33 19.76 -21.00
N ASN A 448 -16.73 20.26 -22.16
CA ASN A 448 -18.13 20.28 -22.52
C ASN A 448 -18.65 18.81 -22.56
N ARG A 449 -19.84 18.56 -22.02
CA ARG A 449 -20.54 17.26 -22.09
C ARG A 449 -20.42 16.60 -23.47
N ALA A 450 -20.54 17.38 -24.55
CA ALA A 450 -20.41 16.90 -25.92
C ALA A 450 -19.03 16.25 -26.21
N GLN A 451 -17.96 16.74 -25.59
CA GLN A 451 -16.61 16.18 -25.75
C GLN A 451 -16.51 14.81 -25.08
N TYR A 452 -17.05 14.64 -23.86
CA TYR A 452 -17.12 13.35 -23.19
C TYR A 452 -17.95 12.34 -23.99
N GLU A 453 -19.14 12.74 -24.46
CA GLU A 453 -20.03 11.89 -25.23
C GLU A 453 -19.43 11.50 -26.58
N GLN A 454 -18.70 12.40 -27.24
CA GLN A 454 -18.01 12.08 -28.49
C GLN A 454 -16.93 11.01 -28.27
N HIS A 455 -16.15 11.09 -27.20
CA HIS A 455 -15.13 10.11 -26.90
C HIS A 455 -15.73 8.75 -26.50
N LEU A 456 -16.80 8.76 -25.69
CA LEU A 456 -17.53 7.55 -25.30
C LEU A 456 -18.18 6.84 -26.51
N LYS A 457 -18.68 7.60 -27.50
CA LYS A 457 -19.36 7.08 -28.69
C LYS A 457 -18.47 6.12 -29.49
N GLU A 458 -17.18 6.35 -29.51
CA GLU A 458 -16.23 5.53 -30.27
C GLU A 458 -15.88 4.22 -29.56
N LYS A 459 -16.16 4.10 -28.24
CA LYS A 459 -15.64 3.03 -27.39
C LYS A 459 -16.68 2.26 -26.59
N LEU A 460 -17.84 2.87 -26.29
CA LEU A 460 -18.88 2.27 -25.44
C LEU A 460 -20.27 2.36 -26.07
N GLN A 461 -21.08 1.35 -25.78
CA GLN A 461 -22.52 1.35 -26.15
C GLN A 461 -23.23 2.50 -25.40
N LYS A 462 -24.26 3.06 -26.04
CA LYS A 462 -24.96 4.26 -25.56
C LYS A 462 -25.62 4.09 -24.19
N PHE A 463 -26.06 2.89 -23.83
CA PHE A 463 -26.68 2.63 -22.53
C PHE A 463 -25.67 2.72 -21.34
N LYS A 464 -24.37 2.63 -21.63
CA LYS A 464 -23.28 2.83 -20.64
C LYS A 464 -22.90 4.29 -20.44
N TRP A 465 -23.41 5.23 -21.25
CA TRP A 465 -23.00 6.63 -21.15
C TRP A 465 -23.60 7.29 -19.92
N PRO A 466 -22.80 8.05 -19.15
CA PRO A 466 -23.33 8.82 -18.04
C PRO A 466 -24.44 9.79 -18.48
N VAL A 467 -25.52 9.82 -17.72
CA VAL A 467 -26.64 10.74 -17.98
C VAL A 467 -26.34 12.15 -17.51
N ALA A 468 -25.42 12.28 -16.57
CA ALA A 468 -24.95 13.56 -16.04
C ALA A 468 -23.45 13.52 -15.72
N TYR A 469 -22.80 14.70 -15.78
CA TYR A 469 -21.39 14.91 -15.51
C TYR A 469 -21.26 16.06 -14.53
N TYR A 470 -20.52 15.83 -13.43
CA TYR A 470 -20.27 16.81 -12.36
C TYR A 470 -18.78 17.01 -12.16
N SER A 471 -18.38 18.23 -11.77
CA SER A 471 -17.03 18.48 -11.29
C SER A 471 -16.80 17.82 -9.95
N MET A 472 -15.62 17.26 -9.77
CA MET A 472 -15.21 16.68 -8.49
C MET A 472 -14.91 17.80 -7.47
N PRO A 473 -15.61 17.85 -6.32
CA PRO A 473 -15.38 18.88 -5.33
C PRO A 473 -14.03 18.69 -4.62
N GLU A 474 -13.35 19.79 -4.31
CA GLU A 474 -12.05 19.76 -3.62
C GLU A 474 -12.10 19.02 -2.28
N ALA A 475 -13.24 19.04 -1.59
CA ALA A 475 -13.43 18.35 -0.32
C ALA A 475 -13.16 16.85 -0.44
N LEU A 476 -13.58 16.21 -1.55
CA LEU A 476 -13.36 14.78 -1.78
C LEU A 476 -11.91 14.45 -2.16
N LEU A 477 -11.12 15.44 -2.59
CA LEU A 477 -9.71 15.26 -2.95
C LEU A 477 -8.78 15.30 -1.74
N LYS A 478 -9.25 15.80 -0.60
CA LYS A 478 -8.45 15.99 0.63
C LYS A 478 -8.42 14.74 1.53
N GLU A 479 -9.27 13.75 1.29
CA GLU A 479 -9.48 12.61 2.21
C GLU A 479 -8.54 11.39 1.98
N GLY A 480 -7.57 11.46 1.08
CA GLY A 480 -6.62 10.35 0.89
C GLY A 480 -6.01 10.24 -0.51
N ILE A 481 -5.28 9.13 -0.75
CA ILE A 481 -4.63 8.85 -2.04
C ILE A 481 -5.66 8.50 -3.14
N LYS A 482 -6.81 7.94 -2.74
CA LYS A 482 -7.90 7.57 -3.65
C LYS A 482 -9.21 8.19 -3.20
N VAL A 483 -9.95 8.76 -4.15
CA VAL A 483 -11.32 9.22 -3.91
C VAL A 483 -12.24 8.02 -3.70
N SER A 484 -12.99 8.00 -2.61
CA SER A 484 -13.95 6.93 -2.30
C SER A 484 -15.20 7.08 -3.16
N ARG A 485 -15.58 6.03 -3.93
CA ARG A 485 -16.84 6.00 -4.68
C ARG A 485 -18.06 6.20 -3.77
N GLN A 486 -18.01 5.67 -2.55
CA GLN A 486 -19.08 5.85 -1.56
C GLN A 486 -19.22 7.32 -1.13
N ALA A 487 -18.09 8.03 -0.92
CA ALA A 487 -18.12 9.45 -0.59
C ALA A 487 -18.66 10.28 -1.77
N VAL A 488 -18.28 9.94 -3.00
CA VAL A 488 -18.81 10.58 -4.22
C VAL A 488 -20.33 10.35 -4.34
N LYS A 489 -20.80 9.14 -4.07
CA LYS A 489 -22.23 8.81 -4.10
C LYS A 489 -23.01 9.59 -3.06
N ALA A 490 -22.54 9.63 -1.81
CA ALA A 490 -23.16 10.38 -0.72
C ALA A 490 -23.19 11.88 -1.02
N TRP A 491 -22.12 12.43 -1.60
CA TRP A 491 -22.08 13.83 -2.03
C TRP A 491 -23.11 14.12 -3.11
N LEU A 492 -23.23 13.26 -4.13
CA LEU A 492 -24.22 13.42 -5.21
C LEU A 492 -25.66 13.34 -4.68
N GLU A 493 -25.95 12.38 -3.80
CA GLU A 493 -27.27 12.24 -3.19
C GLU A 493 -27.68 13.50 -2.41
N ASN A 494 -26.71 14.14 -1.71
CA ASN A 494 -26.94 15.42 -1.02
C ASN A 494 -27.09 16.61 -1.96
N GLN A 495 -26.53 16.57 -3.20
CA GLN A 495 -26.68 17.65 -4.18
C GLN A 495 -28.02 17.56 -4.94
N LEU A 496 -28.63 16.38 -5.00
CA LEU A 496 -29.83 16.10 -5.78
C LEU A 496 -31.10 16.06 -4.90
N SER A 497 -30.96 16.04 -3.57
CA SER A 497 -32.03 16.19 -2.61
C SER A 497 -32.33 17.65 -2.31
#